data_2fbbda9cf584d08736c600c87af3e15c
#
_entry.id   2fbbda9cf584d08736c600c87af3e15c
#
_cell.length_a   1.000
_cell.length_b   1.000
_cell.length_c   1.000
_cell.angle_alpha   90.00
_cell.angle_beta   90.00
_cell.angle_gamma   90.00
#
_symmetry.space_group_name_H-M   'P 1'
#
loop_
_entity.id
_entity.type
_entity.pdbx_description
1 polymer ?
#
loop_
_entity_poly.entity_id
_entity_poly.type
_entity_poly.pdbx_seq_one_letter_code
_entity_poly.pdbx_strand_id
1 'polypeptide(L)'
;MNKLRFGILGAADIARKNWKSICYSGNAVVTAVASRDLARSRRFIQELQAEAPFRTVPVALGSYEELLASPDVDAVYIPLPTGLRKEWVLHAAAAGKHILCEKPCALNAADLREMIATCRKHRVQFMDGVMFMHNPRLDRIRKVLDDGKSVGRIKRIMSNFSFHLGEDRLPTNIRVNSRLEPAGCLGDVGWYCIRFALWAMRWQLPREVSARVLSRRAARRSPAPVPSDFSAELIFGGETSAGFYCSFIAEYQHWVHVSGTKGWLLVPDFVHPRDDHEPAFEVNQKEVSAKCCKCRGKHDQGLEYAQFTNMVRNFANAVFSGRLNHEWPMWALKTQQVMDACLESARRGRPVKLLNR
;
A
#
# COMPACT_ATOMS: atom_id res chain seq x y z
N MET A 1 7.73 -27.73 5.73
CA MET A 1 8.28 -26.37 5.76
C MET A 1 7.52 -25.57 6.80
N ASN A 2 8.23 -24.82 7.65
CA ASN A 2 7.58 -23.91 8.61
C ASN A 2 6.85 -22.80 7.86
N LYS A 3 5.65 -22.47 8.32
CA LYS A 3 4.84 -21.36 7.78
C LYS A 3 4.82 -20.23 8.79
N LEU A 4 4.93 -18.98 8.31
CA LEU A 4 4.78 -17.79 9.15
C LEU A 4 3.32 -17.67 9.61
N ARG A 5 3.09 -17.64 10.93
CA ARG A 5 1.78 -17.64 11.56
C ARG A 5 1.27 -16.19 11.71
N PHE A 6 0.28 -15.84 10.89
CA PHE A 6 -0.33 -14.50 10.92
C PHE A 6 -1.52 -14.43 11.84
N GLY A 7 -1.58 -13.36 12.64
CA GLY A 7 -2.80 -12.83 13.25
C GLY A 7 -3.35 -11.68 12.42
N ILE A 8 -4.66 -11.58 12.27
CA ILE A 8 -5.33 -10.45 11.58
C ILE A 8 -6.01 -9.56 12.62
N LEU A 9 -5.57 -8.29 12.75
CA LEU A 9 -6.13 -7.31 13.66
C LEU A 9 -7.27 -6.54 12.99
N GLY A 10 -8.48 -7.08 12.99
CA GLY A 10 -9.68 -6.46 12.45
C GLY A 10 -10.23 -7.16 11.21
N ALA A 11 -11.52 -7.48 11.26
CA ALA A 11 -12.28 -8.08 10.16
C ALA A 11 -12.69 -7.00 9.14
N ALA A 12 -11.71 -6.44 8.41
CA ALA A 12 -11.90 -5.41 7.38
C ALA A 12 -12.03 -6.05 5.98
N ASP A 13 -12.68 -5.34 5.05
CA ASP A 13 -12.85 -5.86 3.68
C ASP A 13 -11.53 -6.16 2.98
N ILE A 14 -10.51 -5.30 3.15
CA ILE A 14 -9.19 -5.54 2.56
C ILE A 14 -8.52 -6.80 3.15
N ALA A 15 -8.86 -7.18 4.38
CA ALA A 15 -8.33 -8.38 4.99
C ALA A 15 -8.83 -9.67 4.29
N ARG A 16 -9.93 -9.62 3.55
CA ARG A 16 -10.42 -10.73 2.72
C ARG A 16 -9.43 -11.07 1.60
N LYS A 17 -8.90 -10.03 0.92
CA LYS A 17 -7.86 -10.20 -0.10
C LYS A 17 -6.57 -10.75 0.50
N ASN A 18 -6.14 -10.21 1.63
CA ASN A 18 -4.91 -10.66 2.29
C ASN A 18 -5.04 -12.07 2.90
N TRP A 19 -6.20 -12.48 3.39
CA TRP A 19 -6.46 -13.87 3.78
C TRP A 19 -6.17 -14.84 2.63
N LYS A 20 -6.75 -14.58 1.44
CA LYS A 20 -6.52 -15.40 0.24
C LYS A 20 -5.05 -15.40 -0.15
N SER A 21 -4.42 -14.25 -0.09
CA SER A 21 -3.00 -14.08 -0.41
C SER A 21 -2.08 -14.84 0.56
N ILE A 22 -2.41 -14.87 1.85
CA ILE A 22 -1.71 -15.68 2.85
C ILE A 22 -1.91 -17.17 2.54
N CYS A 23 -3.13 -17.58 2.22
CA CYS A 23 -3.43 -18.97 1.86
C CYS A 23 -2.62 -19.44 0.64
N TYR A 24 -2.51 -18.60 -0.40
CA TYR A 24 -1.82 -18.93 -1.65
C TYR A 24 -0.30 -18.68 -1.60
N SER A 25 0.23 -18.03 -0.57
CA SER A 25 1.67 -17.72 -0.48
C SER A 25 2.56 -18.96 -0.38
N GLY A 26 2.04 -20.04 0.18
CA GLY A 26 2.74 -21.31 0.42
C GLY A 26 3.59 -21.31 1.69
N ASN A 27 4.10 -20.18 2.13
CA ASN A 27 5.01 -20.01 3.28
C ASN A 27 4.41 -19.25 4.47
N ALA A 28 3.08 -19.02 4.45
CA ALA A 28 2.36 -18.38 5.55
C ALA A 28 1.01 -19.06 5.82
N VAL A 29 0.43 -18.77 6.97
CA VAL A 29 -0.87 -19.28 7.41
C VAL A 29 -1.52 -18.27 8.36
N VAL A 30 -2.84 -18.12 8.33
CA VAL A 30 -3.56 -17.39 9.37
C VAL A 30 -3.84 -18.33 10.51
N THR A 31 -3.51 -17.93 11.75
CA THR A 31 -3.77 -18.72 12.97
C THR A 31 -4.81 -18.07 13.87
N ALA A 32 -4.99 -16.76 13.79
CA ALA A 32 -5.97 -16.05 14.60
C ALA A 32 -6.55 -14.82 13.86
N VAL A 33 -7.79 -14.48 14.16
CA VAL A 33 -8.41 -13.20 13.75
C VAL A 33 -9.03 -12.56 14.98
N ALA A 34 -8.70 -11.31 15.22
CA ALA A 34 -9.28 -10.53 16.31
C ALA A 34 -10.16 -9.40 15.80
N SER A 35 -11.24 -9.13 16.53
CA SER A 35 -12.08 -7.95 16.36
C SER A 35 -12.59 -7.55 17.75
N ARG A 36 -12.97 -6.28 17.95
CA ARG A 36 -13.65 -5.80 19.18
C ARG A 36 -15.02 -6.47 19.43
N ASP A 37 -15.48 -7.24 18.48
CA ASP A 37 -16.68 -8.07 18.53
C ASP A 37 -16.30 -9.49 18.10
N LEU A 38 -16.35 -10.43 19.04
CA LEU A 38 -16.02 -11.83 18.82
C LEU A 38 -16.92 -12.49 17.75
N ALA A 39 -18.20 -12.11 17.69
CA ALA A 39 -19.12 -12.64 16.69
C ALA A 39 -18.69 -12.23 15.27
N ARG A 40 -18.16 -11.02 15.13
CA ARG A 40 -17.59 -10.52 13.86
C ARG A 40 -16.35 -11.31 13.45
N SER A 41 -15.44 -11.63 14.38
CA SER A 41 -14.26 -12.46 14.11
C SER A 41 -14.67 -13.86 13.64
N ARG A 42 -15.63 -14.50 14.34
CA ARG A 42 -16.16 -15.82 13.99
C ARG A 42 -16.77 -15.85 12.58
N ARG A 43 -17.64 -14.88 12.28
CA ARG A 43 -18.27 -14.75 10.95
C ARG A 43 -17.25 -14.57 9.84
N PHE A 44 -16.27 -13.68 10.05
CA PHE A 44 -15.20 -13.44 9.10
C PHE A 44 -14.39 -14.71 8.80
N ILE A 45 -14.03 -15.47 9.83
CA ILE A 45 -13.32 -16.75 9.66
C ILE A 45 -14.19 -17.74 8.91
N GLN A 46 -15.47 -17.90 9.30
CA GLN A 46 -16.39 -18.83 8.66
C GLN A 46 -16.54 -18.57 7.16
N GLU A 47 -16.76 -17.31 6.77
CA GLU A 47 -16.90 -16.91 5.37
C GLU A 47 -15.64 -17.20 4.57
N LEU A 48 -14.48 -16.83 5.08
CA LEU A 48 -13.23 -16.97 4.35
C LEU A 48 -12.66 -18.38 4.38
N GLN A 49 -12.95 -19.16 5.42
CA GLN A 49 -12.60 -20.57 5.47
C GLN A 49 -13.40 -21.38 4.44
N ALA A 50 -14.61 -20.94 4.08
CA ALA A 50 -15.38 -21.55 3.00
C ALA A 50 -14.81 -21.24 1.60
N GLU A 51 -14.21 -20.04 1.42
CA GLU A 51 -13.67 -19.61 0.13
C GLU A 51 -12.21 -20.05 -0.12
N ALA A 52 -11.37 -19.92 0.90
CA ALA A 52 -9.92 -20.22 0.86
C ALA A 52 -9.49 -20.86 2.18
N PRO A 53 -9.70 -22.19 2.33
CA PRO A 53 -9.51 -22.88 3.59
C PRO A 53 -8.04 -23.04 4.00
N PHE A 54 -7.76 -22.81 5.27
CA PHE A 54 -6.58 -23.33 5.93
C PHE A 54 -6.87 -24.73 6.52
N ARG A 55 -5.85 -25.57 6.58
CA ARG A 55 -5.98 -26.93 7.14
C ARG A 55 -6.49 -26.93 8.59
N THR A 56 -6.00 -25.96 9.37
CA THR A 56 -6.45 -25.69 10.74
C THR A 56 -7.27 -24.41 10.72
N VAL A 57 -8.48 -24.44 11.24
CA VAL A 57 -9.36 -23.26 11.32
C VAL A 57 -8.73 -22.24 12.28
N PRO A 58 -8.53 -20.99 11.88
CA PRO A 58 -8.01 -19.94 12.77
C PRO A 58 -8.88 -19.68 13.97
N VAL A 59 -8.27 -19.27 15.08
CA VAL A 59 -8.98 -18.93 16.32
C VAL A 59 -9.62 -17.54 16.18
N ALA A 60 -10.89 -17.42 16.57
CA ALA A 60 -11.57 -16.13 16.70
C ALA A 60 -11.34 -15.54 18.09
N LEU A 61 -10.87 -14.30 18.14
CA LEU A 61 -10.59 -13.58 19.39
C LEU A 61 -11.43 -12.30 19.48
N GLY A 62 -11.77 -11.91 20.72
CA GLY A 62 -12.62 -10.77 21.03
C GLY A 62 -11.85 -9.46 21.27
N SER A 63 -10.53 -9.53 21.40
CA SER A 63 -9.68 -8.34 21.58
C SER A 63 -8.37 -8.47 20.79
N TYR A 64 -7.77 -7.33 20.49
CA TYR A 64 -6.48 -7.28 19.80
C TYR A 64 -5.34 -7.67 20.74
N GLU A 65 -5.48 -7.37 22.03
CA GLU A 65 -4.53 -7.72 23.10
C GLU A 65 -4.38 -9.24 23.22
N GLU A 66 -5.51 -9.99 23.21
CA GLU A 66 -5.47 -11.46 23.22
C GLU A 66 -4.70 -12.01 22.03
N LEU A 67 -4.88 -11.43 20.83
CA LEU A 67 -4.15 -11.86 19.65
C LEU A 67 -2.65 -11.58 19.77
N LEU A 68 -2.28 -10.40 20.27
CA LEU A 68 -0.88 -10.02 20.46
C LEU A 68 -0.19 -10.88 21.54
N ALA A 69 -0.92 -11.32 22.57
CA ALA A 69 -0.40 -12.20 23.61
C ALA A 69 -0.26 -13.68 23.17
N SER A 70 -0.88 -14.05 22.04
CA SER A 70 -0.88 -15.43 21.56
C SER A 70 0.52 -15.91 21.15
N PRO A 71 1.01 -17.06 21.68
CA PRO A 71 2.26 -17.66 21.24
C PRO A 71 2.17 -18.30 19.84
N ASP A 72 0.95 -18.48 19.33
CA ASP A 72 0.67 -19.05 18.00
C ASP A 72 0.63 -18.00 16.88
N VAL A 73 1.03 -16.77 17.17
CA VAL A 73 1.12 -15.66 16.20
C VAL A 73 2.56 -15.17 16.15
N ASP A 74 3.19 -15.20 14.98
CA ASP A 74 4.54 -14.68 14.73
C ASP A 74 4.49 -13.27 14.15
N ALA A 75 3.49 -13.00 13.33
CA ALA A 75 3.32 -11.74 12.61
C ALA A 75 1.88 -11.29 12.64
N VAL A 76 1.66 -9.99 12.54
CA VAL A 76 0.32 -9.42 12.46
C VAL A 76 0.12 -8.66 11.15
N TYR A 77 -1.05 -8.83 10.55
CA TYR A 77 -1.57 -7.97 9.52
C TYR A 77 -2.53 -6.97 10.14
N ILE A 78 -2.30 -5.67 9.91
CA ILE A 78 -3.05 -4.56 10.53
C ILE A 78 -3.86 -3.80 9.47
N PRO A 79 -5.10 -4.22 9.15
CA PRO A 79 -6.00 -3.55 8.21
C PRO A 79 -6.88 -2.48 8.87
N LEU A 80 -6.50 -1.97 10.03
CA LEU A 80 -7.24 -0.95 10.75
C LEU A 80 -7.27 0.38 9.98
N PRO A 81 -8.23 1.29 10.24
CA PRO A 81 -8.18 2.66 9.73
C PRO A 81 -6.90 3.38 10.15
N THR A 82 -6.42 4.30 9.31
CA THR A 82 -5.14 5.01 9.51
C THR A 82 -5.01 5.66 10.88
N GLY A 83 -6.09 6.26 11.39
CA GLY A 83 -6.10 6.91 12.71
C GLY A 83 -5.87 5.98 13.91
N LEU A 84 -5.93 4.66 13.71
CA LEU A 84 -5.74 3.65 14.76
C LEU A 84 -4.44 2.86 14.63
N ARG A 85 -3.75 2.96 13.49
CA ARG A 85 -2.62 2.06 13.17
C ARG A 85 -1.42 2.25 14.08
N LYS A 86 -1.08 3.49 14.42
CA LYS A 86 0.10 3.78 15.26
C LYS A 86 0.04 3.00 16.57
N GLU A 87 -1.03 3.13 17.32
CA GLU A 87 -1.23 2.44 18.61
C GLU A 87 -0.96 0.93 18.47
N TRP A 88 -1.61 0.30 17.51
CA TRP A 88 -1.53 -1.15 17.36
C TRP A 88 -0.21 -1.65 16.77
N VAL A 89 0.49 -0.84 15.98
CA VAL A 89 1.86 -1.14 15.54
C VAL A 89 2.83 -1.09 16.72
N LEU A 90 2.69 -0.09 17.62
CA LEU A 90 3.55 0.01 18.81
C LEU A 90 3.33 -1.18 19.76
N HIS A 91 2.08 -1.56 20.02
CA HIS A 91 1.74 -2.72 20.85
C HIS A 91 2.22 -4.04 20.22
N ALA A 92 2.02 -4.23 18.91
CA ALA A 92 2.48 -5.42 18.21
C ALA A 92 4.02 -5.54 18.23
N ALA A 93 4.73 -4.44 18.03
CA ALA A 93 6.18 -4.43 18.12
C ALA A 93 6.67 -4.76 19.52
N ALA A 94 6.06 -4.18 20.57
CA ALA A 94 6.37 -4.48 21.98
C ALA A 94 6.10 -5.96 22.32
N ALA A 95 5.09 -6.58 21.71
CA ALA A 95 4.78 -8.01 21.84
C ALA A 95 5.68 -8.91 20.98
N GLY A 96 6.70 -8.36 20.30
CA GLY A 96 7.64 -9.13 19.48
C GLY A 96 7.05 -9.65 18.17
N LYS A 97 5.91 -9.12 17.69
CA LYS A 97 5.28 -9.56 16.46
C LYS A 97 5.81 -8.78 15.25
N HIS A 98 6.13 -9.48 14.16
CA HIS A 98 6.43 -8.85 12.88
C HIS A 98 5.17 -8.20 12.29
N ILE A 99 5.28 -7.12 11.51
CA ILE A 99 4.14 -6.26 11.17
C ILE A 99 4.04 -6.03 9.68
N LEU A 100 2.92 -6.45 9.08
CA LEU A 100 2.43 -6.03 7.79
C LEU A 100 1.29 -5.02 8.02
N CYS A 101 1.54 -3.74 7.77
CA CYS A 101 0.63 -2.64 8.07
C CYS A 101 -0.02 -2.11 6.79
N GLU A 102 -1.34 -1.91 6.77
CA GLU A 102 -1.98 -1.26 5.64
C GLU A 102 -1.51 0.19 5.43
N LYS A 103 -1.59 0.62 4.17
CA LYS A 103 -1.31 2.00 3.75
C LYS A 103 -2.56 2.91 3.89
N PRO A 104 -2.38 4.23 4.08
CA PRO A 104 -1.18 4.89 4.56
C PRO A 104 -0.88 4.48 5.99
N CYS A 105 0.38 4.24 6.32
CA CYS A 105 0.73 3.58 7.60
C CYS A 105 0.39 4.41 8.82
N ALA A 106 0.47 5.73 8.72
CA ALA A 106 0.31 6.66 9.83
C ALA A 106 -0.37 7.96 9.41
N LEU A 107 -0.72 8.79 10.36
CA LEU A 107 -1.30 10.12 10.12
C LEU A 107 -0.27 11.11 9.56
N ASN A 108 1.00 10.93 9.89
CA ASN A 108 2.11 11.79 9.49
C ASN A 108 3.47 11.07 9.59
N ALA A 109 4.51 11.69 9.06
CA ALA A 109 5.86 11.12 9.05
C ALA A 109 6.50 11.02 10.45
N ALA A 110 6.11 11.85 11.41
CA ALA A 110 6.62 11.76 12.79
C ALA A 110 6.11 10.48 13.47
N ASP A 111 4.82 10.21 13.36
CA ASP A 111 4.22 8.97 13.86
C ASP A 111 4.84 7.74 13.20
N LEU A 112 5.03 7.77 11.88
CA LEU A 112 5.64 6.65 11.17
C LEU A 112 7.11 6.42 11.57
N ARG A 113 7.89 7.49 11.84
CA ARG A 113 9.25 7.34 12.37
C ARG A 113 9.25 6.64 13.73
N GLU A 114 8.34 7.02 14.63
CA GLU A 114 8.20 6.38 15.94
C GLU A 114 7.84 4.88 15.81
N MET A 115 6.87 4.56 14.93
CA MET A 115 6.50 3.17 14.64
C MET A 115 7.70 2.36 14.15
N ILE A 116 8.45 2.87 13.16
CA ILE A 116 9.62 2.21 12.59
C ILE A 116 10.73 2.07 13.65
N ALA A 117 10.99 3.11 14.45
CA ALA A 117 11.98 3.07 15.52
C ALA A 117 11.64 2.00 16.56
N THR A 118 10.36 1.90 16.95
CA THR A 118 9.88 0.88 17.88
C THR A 118 10.03 -0.54 17.30
N CYS A 119 9.65 -0.74 16.04
CA CYS A 119 9.85 -2.04 15.37
C CYS A 119 11.34 -2.44 15.35
N ARG A 120 12.22 -1.47 15.04
CA ARG A 120 13.68 -1.70 15.04
C ARG A 120 14.20 -2.03 16.44
N LYS A 121 13.75 -1.32 17.48
CA LYS A 121 14.10 -1.56 18.89
C LYS A 121 13.76 -2.99 19.30
N HIS A 122 12.58 -3.47 18.93
CA HIS A 122 12.11 -4.82 19.25
C HIS A 122 12.53 -5.88 18.23
N ARG A 123 13.38 -5.52 17.23
CA ARG A 123 13.90 -6.43 16.19
C ARG A 123 12.80 -7.15 15.40
N VAL A 124 11.67 -6.48 15.16
CA VAL A 124 10.57 -6.99 14.34
C VAL A 124 10.55 -6.33 12.96
N GLN A 125 10.20 -7.11 11.95
CA GLN A 125 10.06 -6.62 10.59
C GLN A 125 8.81 -5.73 10.48
N PHE A 126 8.97 -4.55 9.89
CA PHE A 126 7.88 -3.69 9.45
C PHE A 126 7.85 -3.64 7.92
N MET A 127 6.66 -3.79 7.33
CA MET A 127 6.39 -3.59 5.91
C MET A 127 5.01 -2.96 5.73
N ASP A 128 4.88 -2.04 4.78
CA ASP A 128 3.58 -1.50 4.39
C ASP A 128 2.90 -2.34 3.30
N GLY A 129 1.58 -2.39 3.30
CA GLY A 129 0.74 -3.20 2.42
C GLY A 129 0.61 -2.63 1.01
N VAL A 130 1.73 -2.30 0.35
CA VAL A 130 1.74 -1.77 -1.03
C VAL A 130 2.06 -2.88 -2.02
N MET A 131 1.05 -3.65 -2.37
CA MET A 131 1.17 -4.90 -3.11
C MET A 131 1.83 -4.76 -4.48
N PHE A 132 1.60 -3.66 -5.23
CA PHE A 132 2.18 -3.50 -6.56
C PHE A 132 3.71 -3.46 -6.55
N MET A 133 4.34 -3.07 -5.41
CA MET A 133 5.79 -3.12 -5.21
C MET A 133 6.36 -4.54 -5.26
N HIS A 134 5.51 -5.56 -5.16
CA HIS A 134 5.86 -6.97 -5.23
C HIS A 134 5.46 -7.63 -6.54
N ASN A 135 5.09 -6.82 -7.54
CA ASN A 135 4.81 -7.28 -8.90
C ASN A 135 6.12 -7.39 -9.69
N PRO A 136 6.44 -8.56 -10.27
CA PRO A 136 7.66 -8.76 -11.09
C PRO A 136 7.77 -7.82 -12.29
N ARG A 137 6.68 -7.20 -12.72
CA ARG A 137 6.66 -6.16 -13.76
C ARG A 137 7.61 -5.00 -13.44
N LEU A 138 7.72 -4.63 -12.14
CA LEU A 138 8.61 -3.53 -11.74
C LEU A 138 10.08 -3.80 -12.08
N ASP A 139 10.55 -5.04 -11.98
CA ASP A 139 11.94 -5.38 -12.36
C ASP A 139 12.19 -5.14 -13.85
N ARG A 140 11.20 -5.43 -14.71
CA ARG A 140 11.30 -5.19 -16.14
C ARG A 140 11.21 -3.72 -16.47
N ILE A 141 10.28 -2.98 -15.84
CA ILE A 141 10.20 -1.53 -15.98
C ILE A 141 11.52 -0.88 -15.53
N ARG A 142 12.11 -1.33 -14.43
CA ARG A 142 13.39 -0.84 -13.92
C ARG A 142 14.50 -1.02 -14.95
N LYS A 143 14.58 -2.19 -15.59
CA LYS A 143 15.57 -2.45 -16.65
C LYS A 143 15.41 -1.49 -17.83
N VAL A 144 14.18 -1.19 -18.25
CA VAL A 144 13.89 -0.22 -19.31
C VAL A 144 14.26 1.21 -18.91
N LEU A 145 13.95 1.60 -17.67
CA LEU A 145 14.29 2.95 -17.18
C LEU A 145 15.81 3.14 -17.01
N ASP A 146 16.55 2.05 -16.81
CA ASP A 146 17.99 2.07 -16.52
C ASP A 146 18.88 1.75 -17.73
N ASP A 147 18.32 1.33 -18.88
CA ASP A 147 19.08 0.94 -20.05
C ASP A 147 19.75 2.11 -20.82
N GLY A 148 19.35 3.33 -20.45
CA GLY A 148 19.83 4.57 -21.06
C GLY A 148 19.45 4.78 -22.54
N LYS A 149 18.67 3.87 -23.12
CA LYS A 149 18.30 3.83 -24.54
C LYS A 149 16.81 4.03 -24.76
N SER A 150 15.95 3.27 -24.06
CA SER A 150 14.51 3.20 -24.30
C SER A 150 13.78 4.48 -23.89
N VAL A 151 14.03 4.97 -22.69
CA VAL A 151 13.44 6.21 -22.13
C VAL A 151 14.49 7.30 -22.03
N GLY A 152 15.74 6.92 -21.74
CA GLY A 152 16.82 7.87 -21.46
C GLY A 152 16.65 8.51 -20.08
N ARG A 153 17.11 9.76 -19.91
CA ARG A 153 16.93 10.48 -18.65
C ARG A 153 15.47 10.88 -18.46
N ILE A 154 14.86 10.50 -17.35
CA ILE A 154 13.48 10.87 -17.02
C ILE A 154 13.34 12.40 -16.95
N LYS A 155 12.33 12.95 -17.62
CA LYS A 155 11.97 14.37 -17.59
C LYS A 155 10.64 14.58 -16.89
N ARG A 156 9.66 13.72 -17.13
CA ARG A 156 8.29 13.85 -16.61
C ARG A 156 7.71 12.49 -16.24
N ILE A 157 7.09 12.42 -15.07
CA ILE A 157 6.22 11.30 -14.67
C ILE A 157 4.82 11.87 -14.49
N MET A 158 3.82 11.23 -15.08
CA MET A 158 2.41 11.56 -14.87
C MET A 158 1.70 10.31 -14.39
N SER A 159 0.84 10.44 -13.38
CA SER A 159 0.06 9.31 -12.87
C SER A 159 -1.34 9.74 -12.47
N ASN A 160 -2.25 8.81 -12.58
CA ASN A 160 -3.62 8.98 -12.14
C ASN A 160 -4.07 7.74 -11.37
N PHE A 161 -4.77 7.93 -10.26
CA PHE A 161 -5.55 6.87 -9.66
C PHE A 161 -6.86 7.45 -9.12
N SER A 162 -7.96 7.06 -9.73
CA SER A 162 -9.30 7.51 -9.35
C SER A 162 -10.29 6.37 -9.40
N PHE A 163 -11.37 6.50 -8.64
CA PHE A 163 -12.56 5.67 -8.74
C PHE A 163 -13.74 6.42 -8.12
N HIS A 164 -14.93 6.17 -8.63
CA HIS A 164 -16.14 6.78 -8.12
C HIS A 164 -16.69 5.99 -6.93
N LEU A 165 -16.75 6.63 -5.75
CA LEU A 165 -17.27 5.99 -4.52
C LEU A 165 -18.78 5.70 -4.57
N GLY A 166 -19.54 6.42 -5.42
CA GLY A 166 -21.00 6.40 -5.42
C GLY A 166 -21.61 7.29 -4.32
N GLU A 167 -22.60 8.08 -4.67
CA GLU A 167 -23.26 9.00 -3.74
C GLU A 167 -23.99 8.27 -2.60
N ASP A 168 -24.46 7.05 -2.85
CA ASP A 168 -25.12 6.15 -1.89
C ASP A 168 -24.16 5.62 -0.80
N ARG A 169 -22.89 5.42 -1.14
CA ARG A 169 -21.85 4.87 -0.25
C ARG A 169 -21.09 5.95 0.54
N LEU A 170 -21.02 7.16 0.01
CA LEU A 170 -20.32 8.30 0.63
C LEU A 170 -20.70 8.51 2.11
N PRO A 171 -22.00 8.51 2.50
CA PRO A 171 -22.41 8.84 3.86
C PRO A 171 -21.89 7.91 4.95
N THR A 172 -21.54 6.66 4.60
CA THR A 172 -21.10 5.62 5.56
C THR A 172 -19.66 5.17 5.34
N ASN A 173 -18.99 5.68 4.31
CA ASN A 173 -17.66 5.22 3.95
C ASN A 173 -16.58 5.82 4.85
N ILE A 174 -15.73 4.95 5.42
CA ILE A 174 -14.63 5.37 6.29
C ILE A 174 -13.59 6.24 5.56
N ARG A 175 -13.44 6.10 4.23
CA ARG A 175 -12.47 6.86 3.42
C ARG A 175 -12.75 8.36 3.39
N VAL A 176 -13.97 8.76 3.72
CA VAL A 176 -14.37 10.17 3.85
C VAL A 176 -14.71 10.54 5.31
N ASN A 177 -14.11 9.84 6.27
CA ASN A 177 -14.17 10.16 7.70
C ASN A 177 -12.83 10.72 8.18
N SER A 178 -12.81 11.98 8.63
CA SER A 178 -11.59 12.69 9.00
C SER A 178 -10.88 12.18 10.27
N ARG A 179 -11.54 11.42 11.13
CA ARG A 179 -10.88 10.74 12.28
C ARG A 179 -10.18 9.46 11.85
N LEU A 180 -10.74 8.77 10.87
CA LEU A 180 -10.27 7.45 10.45
C LEU A 180 -9.28 7.55 9.29
N GLU A 181 -9.60 8.36 8.28
CA GLU A 181 -8.84 8.53 7.04
C GLU A 181 -8.71 10.02 6.67
N PRO A 182 -7.97 10.84 7.45
CA PRO A 182 -7.95 12.30 7.28
C PRO A 182 -7.35 12.77 5.94
N ALA A 183 -6.51 11.97 5.31
CA ALA A 183 -5.91 12.28 4.02
C ALA A 183 -6.84 11.97 2.82
N GLY A 184 -8.01 11.33 3.05
CA GLY A 184 -8.99 11.04 2.01
C GLY A 184 -8.42 10.34 0.79
N CYS A 185 -8.73 10.83 -0.43
CA CYS A 185 -8.25 10.24 -1.68
C CYS A 185 -6.71 10.31 -1.82
N LEU A 186 -6.07 11.34 -1.26
CA LEU A 186 -4.60 11.41 -1.27
C LEU A 186 -3.97 10.24 -0.50
N GLY A 187 -4.51 9.90 0.68
CA GLY A 187 -4.03 8.77 1.48
C GLY A 187 -4.38 7.42 0.85
N ASP A 188 -5.58 7.27 0.30
CA ASP A 188 -6.03 5.99 -0.23
C ASP A 188 -5.39 5.68 -1.60
N VAL A 189 -5.53 6.55 -2.58
CA VAL A 189 -5.09 6.30 -3.97
C VAL A 189 -3.90 7.16 -4.39
N GLY A 190 -3.74 8.37 -3.86
CA GLY A 190 -2.56 9.20 -4.10
C GLY A 190 -1.27 8.59 -3.55
N TRP A 191 -1.35 7.78 -2.49
CA TRP A 191 -0.23 7.01 -1.95
C TRP A 191 0.50 6.19 -3.02
N TYR A 192 -0.25 5.55 -3.92
CA TYR A 192 0.30 4.74 -5.00
C TYR A 192 1.02 5.61 -6.04
N CYS A 193 0.45 6.75 -6.41
CA CYS A 193 1.06 7.70 -7.34
C CYS A 193 2.40 8.24 -6.80
N ILE A 194 2.43 8.66 -5.54
CA ILE A 194 3.64 9.11 -4.85
C ILE A 194 4.67 7.98 -4.79
N ARG A 195 4.25 6.76 -4.42
CA ARG A 195 5.11 5.59 -4.31
C ARG A 195 5.79 5.26 -5.63
N PHE A 196 5.03 5.26 -6.73
CA PHE A 196 5.60 4.98 -8.05
C PHE A 196 6.59 6.07 -8.47
N ALA A 197 6.28 7.35 -8.27
CA ALA A 197 7.18 8.45 -8.58
C ALA A 197 8.51 8.34 -7.81
N LEU A 198 8.45 8.08 -6.52
CA LEU A 198 9.64 7.87 -5.68
C LEU A 198 10.45 6.65 -6.14
N TRP A 199 9.80 5.55 -6.45
CA TRP A 199 10.45 4.34 -6.95
C TRP A 199 11.12 4.61 -8.31
N ALA A 200 10.44 5.26 -9.24
CA ALA A 200 11.00 5.61 -10.54
C ALA A 200 12.24 6.53 -10.40
N MET A 201 12.19 7.47 -9.46
CA MET A 201 13.27 8.40 -9.12
C MET A 201 14.30 7.83 -8.12
N ARG A 202 14.40 6.48 -7.99
CA ARG A 202 15.35 5.79 -7.11
C ARG A 202 15.33 6.30 -5.67
N TRP A 203 14.13 6.56 -5.16
CA TRP A 203 13.85 7.02 -3.80
C TRP A 203 14.43 8.40 -3.46
N GLN A 204 14.80 9.19 -4.46
CA GLN A 204 15.09 10.60 -4.22
C GLN A 204 13.81 11.31 -3.80
N LEU A 205 13.91 12.17 -2.79
CA LEU A 205 12.80 13.04 -2.41
C LEU A 205 12.70 14.22 -3.38
N PRO A 206 11.51 14.70 -3.72
CA PRO A 206 11.37 15.95 -4.44
C PRO A 206 11.92 17.11 -3.61
N ARG A 207 12.48 18.10 -4.27
CA ARG A 207 12.96 19.34 -3.62
C ARG A 207 11.81 20.23 -3.19
N GLU A 208 10.73 20.20 -3.98
CA GLU A 208 9.56 21.04 -3.79
C GLU A 208 8.28 20.29 -4.21
N VAL A 209 7.19 20.58 -3.51
CA VAL A 209 5.86 20.04 -3.77
C VAL A 209 4.87 21.19 -3.87
N SER A 210 4.08 21.20 -4.94
CA SER A 210 2.91 22.10 -5.10
C SER A 210 1.65 21.24 -5.22
N ALA A 211 0.63 21.51 -4.41
CA ALA A 211 -0.55 20.68 -4.37
C ALA A 211 -1.85 21.48 -4.11
N ARG A 212 -2.97 20.90 -4.56
CA ARG A 212 -4.32 21.48 -4.42
C ARG A 212 -5.33 20.41 -4.03
N VAL A 213 -6.17 20.71 -3.04
CA VAL A 213 -7.43 20.02 -2.84
C VAL A 213 -8.43 20.64 -3.80
N LEU A 214 -8.98 19.86 -4.73
CA LEU A 214 -9.95 20.33 -5.73
C LEU A 214 -11.37 20.21 -5.20
N SER A 215 -11.67 19.15 -4.43
CA SER A 215 -12.93 19.01 -3.72
C SER A 215 -12.80 18.27 -2.41
N ARG A 216 -13.80 18.36 -1.56
CA ARG A 216 -13.88 17.68 -0.26
C ARG A 216 -15.23 17.00 -0.08
N ARG A 217 -15.25 15.88 0.63
CA ARG A 217 -16.45 15.15 1.02
C ARG A 217 -16.34 14.71 2.49
N ALA A 218 -17.50 14.42 3.09
CA ALA A 218 -17.57 13.94 4.47
C ALA A 218 -18.62 12.84 4.61
N ALA A 219 -18.31 11.79 5.37
CA ALA A 219 -19.32 10.86 5.86
C ALA A 219 -20.23 11.53 6.91
N ARG A 220 -21.43 10.99 7.15
CA ARG A 220 -22.42 11.57 8.11
C ARG A 220 -21.84 11.82 9.50
N ARG A 221 -20.92 10.98 9.96
CA ARG A 221 -20.29 11.06 11.31
C ARG A 221 -18.84 11.56 11.23
N SER A 222 -18.43 12.15 10.13
CA SER A 222 -17.11 12.75 10.01
C SER A 222 -17.09 14.13 10.67
N PRO A 223 -16.14 14.42 11.58
CA PRO A 223 -16.00 15.76 12.18
C PRO A 223 -15.71 16.87 11.16
N ALA A 224 -15.04 16.53 10.07
CA ALA A 224 -14.69 17.46 9.01
C ALA A 224 -14.64 16.77 7.64
N PRO A 225 -14.78 17.50 6.52
CA PRO A 225 -14.59 16.94 5.19
C PRO A 225 -13.10 16.67 4.91
N VAL A 226 -12.85 15.60 4.17
CA VAL A 226 -11.51 15.19 3.72
C VAL A 226 -11.33 15.41 2.21
N PRO A 227 -10.10 15.45 1.67
CA PRO A 227 -9.88 15.51 0.24
C PRO A 227 -10.57 14.36 -0.49
N SER A 228 -11.45 14.67 -1.44
CA SER A 228 -12.10 13.69 -2.32
C SER A 228 -11.60 13.81 -3.76
N ASP A 229 -10.90 14.90 -4.07
CA ASP A 229 -10.33 15.20 -5.35
C ASP A 229 -9.06 16.02 -5.15
N PHE A 230 -7.92 15.57 -5.69
CA PHE A 230 -6.60 16.12 -5.33
C PHE A 230 -5.62 16.05 -6.50
N SER A 231 -4.82 17.11 -6.65
CA SER A 231 -3.75 17.18 -7.64
C SER A 231 -2.45 17.69 -7.02
N ALA A 232 -1.32 17.17 -7.46
CA ALA A 232 0.00 17.63 -7.01
C ALA A 232 1.06 17.55 -8.10
N GLU A 233 2.08 18.40 -7.93
CA GLU A 233 3.31 18.46 -8.70
C GLU A 233 4.50 18.32 -7.76
N LEU A 234 5.38 17.40 -8.08
CA LEU A 234 6.61 17.07 -7.34
C LEU A 234 7.79 17.49 -8.20
N ILE A 235 8.62 18.42 -7.72
CA ILE A 235 9.81 18.90 -8.44
C ILE A 235 11.04 18.20 -7.88
N PHE A 236 11.71 17.42 -8.73
CA PHE A 236 12.97 16.74 -8.41
C PHE A 236 14.19 17.58 -8.89
N GLY A 237 15.38 17.13 -8.56
CA GLY A 237 16.60 17.67 -9.14
C GLY A 237 16.74 17.29 -10.62
N GLY A 238 17.63 18.01 -11.36
CA GLY A 238 17.94 17.68 -12.76
C GLY A 238 16.82 17.95 -13.74
N GLU A 239 15.96 18.95 -13.48
CA GLU A 239 14.82 19.35 -14.35
C GLU A 239 13.79 18.22 -14.55
N THR A 240 13.60 17.38 -13.54
CA THR A 240 12.62 16.30 -13.54
C THR A 240 11.46 16.66 -12.64
N SER A 241 10.24 16.36 -13.12
CA SER A 241 9.04 16.55 -12.32
C SER A 241 8.12 15.32 -12.37
N ALA A 242 7.23 15.21 -11.37
CA ALA A 242 6.17 14.22 -11.37
C ALA A 242 4.84 14.89 -10.97
N GLY A 243 3.83 14.74 -11.83
CA GLY A 243 2.48 15.19 -11.55
C GLY A 243 1.56 13.99 -11.27
N PHE A 244 0.60 14.18 -10.38
CA PHE A 244 -0.44 13.17 -10.21
C PHE A 244 -1.80 13.79 -9.88
N TYR A 245 -2.83 13.03 -10.25
CA TYR A 245 -4.22 13.28 -9.87
C TYR A 245 -4.77 12.05 -9.17
N CYS A 246 -5.57 12.26 -8.11
CA CYS A 246 -6.25 11.19 -7.42
C CYS A 246 -7.63 11.62 -6.93
N SER A 247 -8.63 10.73 -7.06
CA SER A 247 -10.03 11.11 -6.86
C SER A 247 -10.90 9.95 -6.38
N PHE A 248 -11.92 10.29 -5.58
CA PHE A 248 -13.06 9.45 -5.21
C PHE A 248 -14.35 9.80 -5.99
N ILE A 249 -14.27 10.76 -6.91
CA ILE A 249 -15.44 11.28 -7.65
C ILE A 249 -15.24 11.27 -9.18
N ALA A 250 -14.12 10.76 -9.66
CA ALA A 250 -13.86 10.52 -11.08
C ALA A 250 -13.91 9.01 -11.38
N GLU A 251 -14.15 8.68 -12.65
CA GLU A 251 -14.21 7.30 -13.13
C GLU A 251 -12.92 6.51 -12.85
N TYR A 252 -13.05 5.17 -12.81
CA TYR A 252 -11.97 4.27 -12.47
C TYR A 252 -10.86 4.28 -13.51
N GLN A 253 -9.67 4.66 -13.07
CA GLN A 253 -8.44 4.60 -13.85
C GLN A 253 -7.23 4.58 -12.90
N HIS A 254 -6.14 3.92 -13.31
CA HIS A 254 -4.89 3.88 -12.54
C HIS A 254 -3.70 3.63 -13.46
N TRP A 255 -3.25 4.66 -14.12
CA TRP A 255 -2.16 4.60 -15.08
C TRP A 255 -0.97 5.46 -14.67
N VAL A 256 0.20 5.13 -15.22
CA VAL A 256 1.44 5.92 -15.10
C VAL A 256 2.08 6.06 -16.47
N HIS A 257 2.50 7.27 -16.81
CA HIS A 257 3.29 7.60 -17.98
C HIS A 257 4.62 8.23 -17.57
N VAL A 258 5.74 7.72 -18.08
CA VAL A 258 7.10 8.23 -17.86
C VAL A 258 7.69 8.70 -19.18
N SER A 259 7.95 10.00 -19.30
CA SER A 259 8.59 10.61 -20.46
C SER A 259 10.05 10.92 -20.14
N GLY A 260 10.93 10.59 -21.07
CA GLY A 260 12.36 10.87 -20.97
C GLY A 260 12.95 11.52 -22.21
N THR A 261 14.27 11.64 -22.23
CA THR A 261 14.99 12.31 -23.33
C THR A 261 15.09 11.52 -24.62
N LYS A 262 14.75 10.22 -24.59
CA LYS A 262 14.87 9.31 -25.76
C LYS A 262 13.57 8.59 -26.09
N GLY A 263 12.59 8.62 -25.19
CA GLY A 263 11.33 7.95 -25.38
C GLY A 263 10.45 8.02 -24.14
N TRP A 264 9.46 7.14 -24.12
CA TRP A 264 8.47 7.09 -23.04
C TRP A 264 8.04 5.66 -22.71
N LEU A 265 7.45 5.51 -21.54
CA LEU A 265 6.88 4.27 -21.00
C LEU A 265 5.50 4.56 -20.43
N LEU A 266 4.52 3.70 -20.74
CA LEU A 266 3.16 3.75 -20.20
C LEU A 266 2.82 2.44 -19.49
N VAL A 267 2.29 2.55 -18.27
CA VAL A 267 1.71 1.43 -17.53
C VAL A 267 0.23 1.73 -17.34
N PRO A 268 -0.68 1.13 -18.11
CA PRO A 268 -2.10 1.48 -18.10
C PRO A 268 -2.84 1.04 -16.82
N ASP A 269 -2.28 0.11 -16.07
CA ASP A 269 -2.90 -0.56 -14.93
C ASP A 269 -1.88 -0.81 -13.79
N PHE A 270 -1.14 0.23 -13.39
CA PHE A 270 0.03 0.06 -12.53
C PHE A 270 -0.26 -0.46 -11.11
N VAL A 271 -1.48 -0.28 -10.59
CA VAL A 271 -1.86 -0.72 -9.25
C VAL A 271 -2.55 -2.09 -9.28
N HIS A 272 -3.51 -2.27 -10.15
CA HIS A 272 -4.29 -3.49 -10.29
C HIS A 272 -4.24 -3.98 -11.75
N PRO A 273 -3.30 -4.86 -12.10
CA PRO A 273 -3.31 -5.47 -13.42
C PRO A 273 -4.65 -6.15 -13.70
N ARG A 274 -5.15 -6.04 -14.92
CA ARG A 274 -6.41 -6.66 -15.33
C ARG A 274 -6.28 -8.19 -15.26
N ASP A 275 -7.34 -8.86 -14.79
CA ASP A 275 -7.35 -10.31 -14.58
C ASP A 275 -7.20 -11.11 -15.89
N ASP A 276 -7.69 -10.56 -16.98
CA ASP A 276 -7.74 -11.18 -18.31
C ASP A 276 -6.49 -10.91 -19.17
N HIS A 277 -5.56 -10.07 -18.67
CA HIS A 277 -4.36 -9.67 -19.41
C HIS A 277 -3.11 -9.97 -18.58
N GLU A 278 -2.07 -10.46 -19.26
CA GLU A 278 -0.75 -10.53 -18.64
C GLU A 278 -0.28 -9.11 -18.28
N PRO A 279 0.37 -8.90 -17.11
CA PRO A 279 0.92 -7.60 -16.75
C PRO A 279 1.84 -7.11 -17.88
N ALA A 280 1.45 -6.05 -18.55
CA ALA A 280 2.18 -5.46 -19.64
C ALA A 280 2.43 -3.97 -19.39
N PHE A 281 3.30 -3.38 -20.19
CA PHE A 281 3.52 -1.96 -20.28
C PHE A 281 4.01 -1.61 -21.69
N GLU A 282 3.86 -0.38 -22.09
CA GLU A 282 4.27 0.08 -23.42
C GLU A 282 5.58 0.87 -23.33
N VAL A 283 6.44 0.68 -24.33
CA VAL A 283 7.66 1.47 -24.52
C VAL A 283 7.68 1.94 -25.97
N ASN A 284 7.59 3.24 -26.19
CA ASN A 284 7.62 3.83 -27.53
C ASN A 284 6.66 3.15 -28.51
N GLN A 285 5.39 2.96 -28.09
CA GLN A 285 4.31 2.28 -28.85
C GLN A 285 4.49 0.76 -29.03
N LYS A 286 5.46 0.14 -28.37
CA LYS A 286 5.63 -1.32 -28.37
C LYS A 286 5.21 -1.89 -27.03
N GLU A 287 4.30 -2.84 -27.04
CA GLU A 287 3.91 -3.58 -25.86
C GLU A 287 5.05 -4.50 -25.40
N VAL A 288 5.35 -4.46 -24.11
CA VAL A 288 6.31 -5.35 -23.44
C VAL A 288 5.57 -6.20 -22.44
N SER A 289 5.38 -7.48 -22.75
CA SER A 289 4.78 -8.45 -21.83
C SER A 289 5.71 -8.71 -20.64
N ALA A 290 5.13 -8.73 -19.45
CA ALA A 290 5.83 -9.03 -18.21
C ALA A 290 5.42 -10.42 -17.66
N LYS A 291 5.33 -11.44 -18.54
CA LYS A 291 5.00 -12.82 -18.14
C LYS A 291 5.83 -13.26 -16.94
N CYS A 292 5.16 -13.64 -15.87
CA CYS A 292 5.78 -14.28 -14.73
C CYS A 292 5.46 -15.77 -14.73
N CYS A 293 6.43 -16.59 -15.17
CA CYS A 293 6.31 -18.06 -15.16
C CYS A 293 6.21 -18.65 -13.74
N LYS A 294 6.51 -17.87 -12.69
CA LYS A 294 6.50 -18.34 -11.29
C LYS A 294 5.16 -18.17 -10.58
N CYS A 295 4.20 -17.48 -11.19
CA CYS A 295 2.88 -17.23 -10.57
C CYS A 295 1.82 -18.29 -10.95
N ARG A 296 2.14 -19.28 -11.79
CA ARG A 296 1.24 -20.38 -12.16
C ARG A 296 1.30 -21.52 -11.14
N GLY A 297 0.61 -21.35 -10.00
CA GLY A 297 0.22 -22.47 -9.15
C GLY A 297 -1.16 -22.99 -9.58
N LYS A 298 -1.49 -24.26 -9.26
CA LYS A 298 -2.82 -24.88 -9.53
C LYS A 298 -4.02 -24.13 -8.88
N HIS A 299 -3.78 -23.01 -8.19
CA HIS A 299 -4.75 -22.20 -7.47
C HIS A 299 -4.63 -20.71 -7.79
N ASP A 300 -4.06 -20.34 -8.95
CA ASP A 300 -3.95 -18.95 -9.39
C ASP A 300 -5.34 -18.40 -9.72
N GLN A 301 -5.96 -17.78 -8.74
CA GLN A 301 -7.22 -17.05 -8.92
C GLN A 301 -6.91 -15.64 -9.43
N GLY A 302 -6.48 -15.54 -10.70
CA GLY A 302 -6.27 -14.28 -11.40
C GLY A 302 -4.95 -13.56 -11.03
N LEU A 303 -4.46 -12.75 -11.95
CA LEU A 303 -3.25 -11.93 -11.80
C LEU A 303 -3.39 -10.87 -10.70
N GLU A 304 -4.61 -10.48 -10.34
CA GLU A 304 -4.90 -9.52 -9.28
C GLU A 304 -4.31 -9.95 -7.92
N TYR A 305 -4.41 -11.24 -7.59
CA TYR A 305 -3.89 -11.77 -6.33
C TYR A 305 -2.40 -12.09 -6.36
N ALA A 306 -1.78 -12.22 -7.54
CA ALA A 306 -0.38 -12.60 -7.64
C ALA A 306 0.56 -11.63 -6.91
N GLN A 307 0.36 -10.33 -7.04
CA GLN A 307 1.17 -9.32 -6.35
C GLN A 307 0.93 -9.28 -4.83
N PHE A 308 -0.30 -9.48 -4.37
CA PHE A 308 -0.61 -9.61 -2.94
C PHE A 308 0.03 -10.89 -2.37
N THR A 309 -0.07 -12.00 -3.09
CA THR A 309 0.57 -13.27 -2.73
C THR A 309 2.09 -13.15 -2.66
N ASN A 310 2.70 -12.46 -3.62
CA ASN A 310 4.14 -12.18 -3.61
C ASN A 310 4.54 -11.27 -2.44
N MET A 311 3.71 -10.28 -2.10
CA MET A 311 3.94 -9.41 -0.94
C MET A 311 4.03 -10.25 0.35
N VAL A 312 3.06 -11.13 0.59
CA VAL A 312 3.06 -12.03 1.75
C VAL A 312 4.27 -12.97 1.72
N ARG A 313 4.55 -13.57 0.56
CA ARG A 313 5.69 -14.49 0.39
C ARG A 313 7.02 -13.81 0.69
N ASN A 314 7.23 -12.61 0.18
CA ASN A 314 8.44 -11.83 0.40
C ASN A 314 8.58 -11.43 1.87
N PHE A 315 7.47 -11.02 2.51
CA PHE A 315 7.46 -10.70 3.93
C PHE A 315 7.85 -11.91 4.79
N ALA A 316 7.23 -13.07 4.57
CA ALA A 316 7.57 -14.30 5.28
C ALA A 316 9.02 -14.72 5.06
N ASN A 317 9.54 -14.63 3.83
CA ASN A 317 10.94 -14.93 3.53
C ASN A 317 11.90 -13.99 4.28
N ALA A 318 11.59 -12.69 4.38
CA ALA A 318 12.40 -11.75 5.15
C ALA A 318 12.41 -12.11 6.64
N VAL A 319 11.26 -12.46 7.21
CA VAL A 319 11.18 -12.91 8.61
C VAL A 319 12.00 -14.19 8.83
N PHE A 320 11.86 -15.19 7.98
CA PHE A 320 12.61 -16.45 8.10
C PHE A 320 14.12 -16.29 7.89
N SER A 321 14.56 -15.27 7.17
CA SER A 321 15.98 -14.99 7.00
C SER A 321 16.66 -14.52 8.28
N GLY A 322 15.90 -14.11 9.30
CA GLY A 322 16.40 -13.51 10.53
C GLY A 322 17.03 -12.12 10.33
N ARG A 323 16.99 -11.57 9.11
CA ARG A 323 17.55 -10.27 8.77
C ARG A 323 16.43 -9.29 8.42
N LEU A 324 16.38 -8.16 9.13
CA LEU A 324 15.40 -7.13 8.86
C LEU A 324 15.66 -6.47 7.49
N ASN A 325 14.63 -6.36 6.68
CA ASN A 325 14.65 -5.53 5.49
C ASN A 325 14.44 -4.06 5.89
N HIS A 326 15.46 -3.24 5.73
CA HIS A 326 15.43 -1.81 6.09
C HIS A 326 14.90 -0.91 4.96
N GLU A 327 14.75 -1.42 3.74
CA GLU A 327 14.25 -0.64 2.62
C GLU A 327 12.73 -0.40 2.71
N TRP A 328 11.95 -1.42 3.10
CA TRP A 328 10.49 -1.29 3.18
C TRP A 328 10.02 -0.18 4.13
N PRO A 329 10.53 -0.10 5.38
CA PRO A 329 10.21 1.02 6.27
C PRO A 329 10.64 2.37 5.69
N MET A 330 11.79 2.44 5.02
CA MET A 330 12.29 3.65 4.37
C MET A 330 11.39 4.08 3.21
N TRP A 331 10.89 3.12 2.40
CA TRP A 331 9.95 3.39 1.31
C TRP A 331 8.63 3.97 1.85
N ALA A 332 8.09 3.38 2.90
CA ALA A 332 6.90 3.87 3.57
C ALA A 332 7.10 5.29 4.11
N LEU A 333 8.23 5.54 4.80
CA LEU A 333 8.54 6.85 5.38
C LEU A 333 8.69 7.94 4.31
N LYS A 334 9.41 7.68 3.23
CA LYS A 334 9.57 8.67 2.15
C LYS A 334 8.24 8.97 1.46
N THR A 335 7.38 7.96 1.27
CA THR A 335 6.03 8.17 0.72
C THR A 335 5.19 9.05 1.64
N GLN A 336 5.24 8.80 2.96
CA GLN A 336 4.55 9.62 3.96
C GLN A 336 5.07 11.06 3.97
N GLN A 337 6.38 11.27 3.91
CA GLN A 337 6.97 12.63 3.89
C GLN A 337 6.47 13.45 2.69
N VAL A 338 6.37 12.83 1.51
CA VAL A 338 5.84 13.51 0.33
C VAL A 338 4.34 13.76 0.48
N MET A 339 3.58 12.81 1.02
CA MET A 339 2.15 12.99 1.29
C MET A 339 1.91 14.13 2.27
N ASP A 340 2.68 14.22 3.35
CA ASP A 340 2.59 15.32 4.32
C ASP A 340 2.89 16.67 3.66
N ALA A 341 3.90 16.74 2.80
CA ALA A 341 4.23 17.95 2.05
C ALA A 341 3.12 18.35 1.06
N CYS A 342 2.44 17.38 0.44
CA CYS A 342 1.27 17.64 -0.40
C CYS A 342 0.12 18.25 0.41
N LEU A 343 -0.21 17.69 1.57
CA LEU A 343 -1.24 18.24 2.46
C LEU A 343 -0.88 19.64 2.94
N GLU A 344 0.37 19.85 3.31
CA GLU A 344 0.86 21.15 3.78
C GLU A 344 0.85 22.21 2.66
N SER A 345 1.28 21.85 1.44
CA SER A 345 1.22 22.74 0.29
C SER A 345 -0.22 23.13 -0.03
N ALA A 346 -1.13 22.17 -0.05
CA ALA A 346 -2.56 22.41 -0.31
C ALA A 346 -3.19 23.30 0.79
N ARG A 347 -2.78 23.11 2.07
CA ARG A 347 -3.24 23.94 3.19
C ARG A 347 -2.74 25.39 3.09
N ARG A 348 -1.46 25.57 2.72
CA ARG A 348 -0.82 26.89 2.60
C ARG A 348 -1.15 27.63 1.30
N GLY A 349 -1.67 26.93 0.29
CA GLY A 349 -1.89 27.50 -1.05
C GLY A 349 -0.61 27.87 -1.80
N ARG A 350 0.58 27.37 -1.36
CA ARG A 350 1.88 27.65 -1.95
C ARG A 350 2.78 26.42 -1.93
N PRO A 351 3.85 26.38 -2.77
CA PRO A 351 4.82 25.29 -2.73
C PRO A 351 5.48 25.12 -1.37
N VAL A 352 5.83 23.88 -1.05
CA VAL A 352 6.56 23.47 0.15
C VAL A 352 7.85 22.78 -0.26
N LYS A 353 8.99 23.25 0.29
CA LYS A 353 10.28 22.60 0.09
C LYS A 353 10.44 21.43 1.05
N LEU A 354 10.85 20.28 0.53
CA LEU A 354 11.31 19.18 1.36
C LEU A 354 12.81 19.36 1.58
N LEU A 355 13.18 19.68 2.81
CA LEU A 355 14.59 19.68 3.21
C LEU A 355 15.01 18.21 3.35
N ASN A 356 16.12 17.82 2.70
CA ASN A 356 16.81 16.56 2.99
C ASN A 356 17.30 16.61 4.45
N ARG A 357 16.47 16.17 5.40
CA ARG A 357 16.83 15.94 6.78
C ARG A 357 17.05 14.46 7.04
#